data_e7d8831facdb6fe1b90d714dbd80b050
#
_entry.id   e7d8831facdb6fe1b90d714dbd80b050
#
_cell.length_a   1.000
_cell.length_b   1.000
_cell.length_c   1.000
_cell.angle_alpha   90.00
_cell.angle_beta   90.00
_cell.angle_gamma   90.00
#
_symmetry.space_group_name_H-M   'P 1'
#
loop_
_entity.id
_entity.type
_entity.pdbx_description
1 polymer ?
#
loop_
_entity_poly.entity_id
_entity_poly.type
_entity_poly.pdbx_seq_one_letter_code
_entity_poly.pdbx_strand_id
1 'polypeptide(L)' 'MKCLDCGCDEGTLLKEFQENPDKSYTWHDLAMMTEVCVSCGSENIKLDKGE' A
#
# COMPACT_ATOMS: atom_id res chain seq x y z
N MET A 1 0.08 10.94 1.83
CA MET A 1 -0.80 9.90 2.41
C MET A 1 -0.53 9.79 3.90
N LYS A 2 -1.49 9.23 4.62
CA LYS A 2 -1.33 9.03 6.04
C LYS A 2 -2.06 7.77 6.47
N CYS A 3 -1.39 6.93 7.24
CA CYS A 3 -2.02 5.74 7.80
C CYS A 3 -2.88 6.13 8.99
N LEU A 4 -4.14 5.68 8.98
CA LEU A 4 -5.07 6.04 10.04
C LEU A 4 -4.91 5.15 11.28
N ASP A 5 -4.17 4.06 11.16
CA ASP A 5 -3.94 3.15 12.28
C ASP A 5 -2.69 3.49 13.07
N CYS A 6 -1.59 3.74 12.38
CA CYS A 6 -0.32 4.02 13.06
C CYS A 6 0.16 5.45 12.88
N GLY A 7 -0.47 6.21 12.02
CA GLY A 7 -0.09 7.61 11.81
C GLY A 7 1.13 7.80 10.93
N CYS A 8 1.60 6.73 10.30
CA CYS A 8 2.77 6.82 9.44
C CYS A 8 2.43 7.51 8.13
N ASP A 9 3.33 8.34 7.63
CA ASP A 9 3.11 9.03 6.37
C ASP A 9 4.27 8.81 5.38
N GLU A 10 5.05 7.75 5.60
CA GLU A 10 6.21 7.48 4.76
C GLU A 10 5.82 6.95 3.38
N GLY A 11 4.74 6.20 3.29
CA GLY A 11 4.32 5.67 2.03
C GLY A 11 3.55 4.38 2.16
N THR A 12 3.29 3.76 1.00
CA THR A 12 2.53 2.52 0.97
C THR A 12 3.27 1.46 0.17
N LEU A 13 2.89 0.20 0.41
CA LEU A 13 3.33 -0.94 -0.36
C LEU A 13 2.11 -1.66 -0.89
N LEU A 14 2.29 -2.38 -1.99
CA LEU A 14 1.23 -3.25 -2.48
C LEU A 14 1.20 -4.49 -1.59
N LYS A 15 0.00 -4.85 -1.13
CA LYS A 15 -0.17 -5.95 -0.19
C LYS A 15 0.42 -7.26 -0.72
N GLU A 16 0.22 -7.53 -2.01
CA GLU A 16 0.72 -8.76 -2.61
C GLU A 16 2.25 -8.81 -2.57
N PHE A 17 2.90 -7.69 -2.83
CA PHE A 17 4.36 -7.63 -2.78
C PHE A 17 4.87 -7.90 -1.37
N GLN A 18 4.13 -7.45 -0.36
CA GLN A 18 4.54 -7.67 1.02
C GLN A 18 4.48 -9.15 1.38
N GLU A 19 3.47 -9.86 0.86
CA GLU A 19 3.29 -11.26 1.16
C GLU A 19 4.14 -12.17 0.27
N ASN A 20 4.31 -11.78 -0.99
CA ASN A 20 5.01 -12.60 -1.97
C ASN A 20 5.99 -11.73 -2.77
N PRO A 21 7.09 -11.29 -2.15
CA PRO A 21 8.00 -10.37 -2.82
C PRO A 21 8.72 -10.95 -4.03
N ASP A 22 8.81 -12.27 -4.12
CA ASP A 22 9.51 -12.93 -5.21
C ASP A 22 8.63 -13.24 -6.41
N LYS A 23 7.33 -12.98 -6.29
CA LYS A 23 6.40 -13.29 -7.36
C LYS A 23 6.34 -12.16 -8.38
N SER A 24 6.21 -12.52 -9.65
CA SER A 24 6.05 -11.54 -10.73
C SER A 24 4.59 -11.21 -10.92
N TYR A 25 4.33 -9.95 -11.25
CA TYR A 25 2.96 -9.47 -11.44
C TYR A 25 2.84 -8.72 -12.75
N THR A 26 1.66 -8.80 -13.36
CA THR A 26 1.37 -8.06 -14.59
C THR A 26 0.87 -6.67 -14.26
N TRP A 27 0.75 -5.83 -15.28
CA TRP A 27 0.18 -4.50 -15.11
C TRP A 27 -1.23 -4.56 -14.54
N HIS A 28 -2.01 -5.52 -15.04
CA HIS A 28 -3.37 -5.68 -14.57
C HIS A 28 -3.40 -6.03 -13.08
N ASP A 29 -2.53 -6.93 -12.67
CA ASP A 29 -2.44 -7.31 -11.26
C ASP A 29 -2.10 -6.11 -10.40
N LEU A 30 -1.11 -5.32 -10.82
CA LEU A 30 -0.69 -4.16 -10.05
C LEU A 30 -1.81 -3.14 -9.90
N ALA A 31 -2.61 -2.98 -10.94
CA ALA A 31 -3.71 -2.02 -10.90
C ALA A 31 -4.82 -2.44 -9.95
N MET A 32 -4.95 -3.75 -9.71
CA MET A 32 -6.01 -4.29 -8.86
C MET A 32 -5.58 -4.53 -7.43
N MET A 33 -4.30 -4.35 -7.13
CA MET A 33 -3.80 -4.61 -5.79
C MET A 33 -4.16 -3.53 -4.80
N THR A 34 -4.32 -3.94 -3.55
CA THR A 34 -4.60 -3.02 -2.46
C THR A 34 -3.29 -2.50 -1.89
N GLU A 35 -3.22 -1.19 -1.66
CA GLU A 35 -2.07 -0.59 -1.02
C GLU A 35 -2.23 -0.61 0.50
N VAL A 36 -1.14 -0.87 1.18
CA VAL A 36 -1.14 -0.92 2.65
C VAL A 36 0.01 -0.07 3.17
N CYS A 37 -0.09 0.33 4.43
CA CYS A 37 0.94 1.13 5.07
C CYS A 37 2.26 0.37 5.09
N VAL A 38 3.35 1.06 4.72
CA VAL A 38 4.66 0.44 4.68
C VAL A 38 5.16 0.09 6.07
N SER A 39 4.64 0.74 7.09
CA SER A 39 5.09 0.54 8.47
C SER A 39 4.29 -0.55 9.18
N CYS A 40 2.98 -0.46 9.18
CA CYS A 40 2.15 -1.39 9.95
C CYS A 40 1.34 -2.36 9.09
N GLY A 41 1.32 -2.17 7.77
CA GLY A 41 0.59 -3.06 6.88
C GLY A 41 -0.91 -2.86 6.89
N SER A 42 -1.39 -1.76 7.42
CA SER A 42 -2.81 -1.50 7.50
C SER A 42 -3.35 -1.00 6.16
N GLU A 43 -4.59 -1.36 5.87
CA GLU A 43 -5.28 -0.87 4.69
C GLU A 43 -5.98 0.47 4.95
N ASN A 44 -6.02 0.90 6.20
CA ASN A 44 -6.67 2.16 6.57
C ASN A 44 -5.77 3.33 6.26
N ILE A 45 -5.73 3.71 5.00
CA ILE A 45 -4.85 4.76 4.52
C ILE A 45 -5.68 5.88 3.91
N LYS A 46 -5.37 7.10 4.30
CA LYS A 46 -5.99 8.27 3.71
C LYS A 46 -5.01 8.85 2.70
N LEU A 47 -5.42 8.87 1.44
CA LEU A 47 -4.60 9.45 0.39
C LEU A 47 -4.82 10.95 0.31
N ASP A 48 -3.73 11.67 0.27
CA ASP A 48 -3.78 13.13 0.10
C ASP A 48 -3.73 13.42 -1.38
N LYS A 49 -4.83 13.84 -1.93
CA LYS A 49 -4.94 14.09 -3.35
C LYS A 49 -4.32 15.41 -3.77
N GLY A 50 -3.97 16.20 -2.87
CA GLY A 50 -3.33 17.45 -3.22
C GLY A 50 -4.19 18.36 -4.00
N GLU A 51 -4.89 18.46 -4.37
CA GLU A 51 -5.53 19.21 -5.24
C GLU A 51 -5.75 20.09 -5.31
#